data_68af5705c16daebabe9ce0fa1c4f1f47
#
_entry.id   68af5705c16daebabe9ce0fa1c4f1f47
#
_cell.length_a   1.000
_cell.length_b   1.000
_cell.length_c   1.000
_cell.angle_alpha   90.00
_cell.angle_beta   90.00
_cell.angle_gamma   90.00
#
_symmetry.space_group_name_H-M   'P 1'
#
loop_
_entity.id
_entity.type
_entity.pdbx_description
1 polymer ?
#
loop_
_entity_poly.entity_id
_entity_poly.type
_entity_poly.pdbx_seq_one_letter_code
_entity_poly.pdbx_strand_id
1 'polypeptide(L)'
;MSFGAMAGWQAWGLLALTAGVLTWLFFMKIRAPRVHVPSLMLWTQVLDVTREQTLWERIRKAVSWLVTIAVGLLLMLALTRPAPSVVAAGGGRRLIVIDSSWSMGAAMPGGGTRWERAITRARTLIASSAGDEVALATTADGLVEGPTTDVVLLEAALDRLAPSGGEGGDWPRLANVSVVHFITDGTIPRPTGDLASGGARVSVEPVFEAAPNVAITAFETHAGGDPQSQAEAYLELANYSTAAQPVRLMVTRGTVPVADTSIDLSPGEAVRQIVPLGRTGDARVRARITAPDNALAIDDEAVAWIADAEPLAVTVVSESPGFLQILFERLPGMKATFIAPAAYAKPRTGAEHVVVFDHWVPAEAPVKPALFVSPPPDVARTAPWVGTARQEPEPAWSTSLAHPVLRGVDPSTVTLERARTVESDAWTPIARSAAGTPLVSVAETVDYRRVLLGFGFTEAESNVALQPAFPVIVVNALEWLARPSLGDQVRPGVVSLDAVVSRLTSPEGRRVDVTTFGAMRLARITTPGLYLAEGGGMRSALAVNVGDPQVSNVERTSLTAQTLSDTAAAQANDPWWPTLIAIAFACALVEWWTWRRRITV
;
A
#
# COMPACT_ATOMS: atom_id res chain seq x y z
N MET A 1 1.89 -38.71 0.45
CA MET A 1 2.91 -38.02 -0.37
C MET A 1 2.21 -37.42 -1.58
N SER A 2 2.25 -36.12 -1.70
CA SER A 2 1.82 -35.42 -2.92
C SER A 2 3.04 -35.18 -3.81
N PHE A 3 2.88 -35.32 -5.12
CA PHE A 3 3.94 -35.08 -6.10
C PHE A 3 3.65 -33.75 -6.78
N GLY A 4 4.53 -32.76 -6.60
CA GLY A 4 4.31 -31.40 -7.11
C GLY A 4 4.40 -31.24 -8.62
N ALA A 5 5.01 -32.20 -9.33
CA ALA A 5 5.24 -32.10 -10.77
C ALA A 5 4.26 -32.93 -11.61
N MET A 6 3.54 -33.92 -11.06
CA MET A 6 2.68 -34.83 -11.80
C MET A 6 1.69 -35.61 -10.93
N ALA A 7 0.68 -36.22 -11.53
CA ALA A 7 -0.27 -37.05 -10.81
C ALA A 7 0.40 -38.29 -10.19
N GLY A 8 -0.05 -38.71 -8.99
CA GLY A 8 0.60 -39.79 -8.24
C GLY A 8 0.78 -41.10 -9.00
N TRP A 9 -0.19 -41.52 -9.83
CA TRP A 9 -0.08 -42.73 -10.67
C TRP A 9 1.00 -42.59 -11.76
N GLN A 10 1.22 -41.39 -12.29
CA GLN A 10 2.29 -41.12 -13.29
C GLN A 10 3.66 -41.21 -12.63
N ALA A 11 3.83 -40.70 -11.41
CA ALA A 11 5.07 -40.79 -10.64
C ALA A 11 5.45 -42.25 -10.36
N TRP A 12 4.51 -43.09 -9.92
CA TRP A 12 4.75 -44.52 -9.71
C TRP A 12 5.06 -45.26 -11.01
N GLY A 13 4.36 -44.92 -12.08
CA GLY A 13 4.64 -45.49 -13.43
C GLY A 13 6.05 -45.16 -13.90
N LEU A 14 6.50 -43.93 -13.69
CA LEU A 14 7.84 -43.46 -14.08
C LEU A 14 8.96 -44.16 -13.27
N LEU A 15 8.76 -44.32 -11.95
CA LEU A 15 9.68 -45.06 -11.09
C LEU A 15 9.81 -46.53 -11.50
N ALA A 16 8.70 -47.20 -11.81
CA ALA A 16 8.69 -48.57 -12.28
C ALA A 16 9.39 -48.73 -13.64
N LEU A 17 9.14 -47.78 -14.56
CA LEU A 17 9.81 -47.75 -15.87
C LEU A 17 11.33 -47.60 -15.72
N THR A 18 11.76 -46.66 -14.84
CA THR A 18 13.20 -46.43 -14.58
C THR A 18 13.88 -47.67 -14.03
N ALA A 19 13.26 -48.33 -13.03
CA ALA A 19 13.78 -49.57 -12.47
C ALA A 19 13.87 -50.69 -13.54
N GLY A 20 12.85 -50.82 -14.40
CA GLY A 20 12.82 -51.79 -15.48
C GLY A 20 13.91 -51.55 -16.52
N VAL A 21 14.08 -50.31 -16.99
CA VAL A 21 15.09 -49.93 -17.97
C VAL A 21 16.50 -50.14 -17.42
N LEU A 22 16.78 -49.71 -16.19
CA LEU A 22 18.08 -49.88 -15.55
C LEU A 22 18.42 -51.36 -15.37
N THR A 23 17.45 -52.16 -14.94
CA THR A 23 17.61 -53.63 -14.82
C THR A 23 17.91 -54.26 -16.18
N TRP A 24 17.14 -53.90 -17.22
CA TRP A 24 17.36 -54.40 -18.56
C TRP A 24 18.75 -54.03 -19.10
N LEU A 25 19.17 -52.79 -18.96
CA LEU A 25 20.51 -52.31 -19.36
C LEU A 25 21.62 -53.05 -18.61
N PHE A 26 21.46 -53.24 -17.29
CA PHE A 26 22.46 -53.90 -16.45
C PHE A 26 22.67 -55.38 -16.85
N PHE A 27 21.60 -56.08 -17.20
CA PHE A 27 21.66 -57.48 -17.62
C PHE A 27 21.88 -57.66 -19.13
N MET A 28 21.96 -56.58 -19.93
CA MET A 28 22.22 -56.64 -21.34
C MET A 28 23.64 -57.20 -21.60
N LYS A 29 23.69 -58.42 -22.09
CA LYS A 29 24.93 -59.17 -22.29
C LYS A 29 25.71 -58.66 -23.52
N ILE A 30 26.79 -57.94 -23.32
CA ILE A 30 27.72 -57.58 -24.38
C ILE A 30 28.43 -58.87 -24.81
N ARG A 31 28.26 -59.29 -26.07
CA ARG A 31 28.97 -60.46 -26.62
C ARG A 31 30.45 -60.10 -26.69
N ALA A 32 31.28 -60.84 -25.91
CA ALA A 32 32.71 -60.70 -25.99
C ALA A 32 33.21 -61.17 -27.40
N PRO A 33 34.13 -60.45 -28.01
CA PRO A 33 34.70 -60.88 -29.32
C PRO A 33 35.37 -62.23 -29.18
N ARG A 34 35.10 -63.11 -30.16
CA ARG A 34 35.77 -64.44 -30.22
C ARG A 34 37.20 -64.22 -30.65
N VAL A 35 38.18 -64.57 -29.79
CA VAL A 35 39.58 -64.50 -30.08
C VAL A 35 40.05 -65.94 -30.33
N HIS A 36 40.62 -66.21 -31.51
CA HIS A 36 41.21 -67.52 -31.81
C HIS A 36 42.58 -67.60 -31.17
N VAL A 37 42.74 -68.53 -30.23
CA VAL A 37 44.00 -68.81 -29.55
C VAL A 37 44.62 -70.12 -30.11
N PRO A 38 45.91 -70.08 -30.44
CA PRO A 38 46.54 -71.23 -31.14
C PRO A 38 46.80 -72.45 -30.25
N SER A 39 46.69 -72.36 -28.93
CA SER A 39 46.90 -73.50 -28.02
C SER A 39 46.02 -73.38 -26.79
N LEU A 40 45.30 -74.43 -26.40
CA LEU A 40 44.43 -74.52 -25.24
C LEU A 40 45.15 -75.04 -23.99
N MET A 41 46.37 -75.53 -24.06
CA MET A 41 47.06 -76.27 -23.00
C MET A 41 47.39 -75.41 -21.78
N LEU A 42 47.64 -74.10 -21.93
CA LEU A 42 47.86 -73.17 -20.83
C LEU A 42 46.51 -72.64 -20.22
N TRP A 43 45.46 -72.62 -21.01
CA TRP A 43 44.17 -72.14 -20.59
C TRP A 43 43.38 -73.15 -19.74
N THR A 44 43.60 -74.46 -19.88
CA THR A 44 42.99 -75.50 -19.07
C THR A 44 43.45 -75.42 -17.61
N GLN A 45 44.72 -75.07 -17.32
CA GLN A 45 45.22 -74.89 -15.93
C GLN A 45 44.68 -73.62 -15.28
N VAL A 46 44.41 -72.57 -16.04
CA VAL A 46 43.85 -71.31 -15.49
C VAL A 46 42.35 -71.41 -15.21
N LEU A 47 41.63 -72.27 -16.00
CA LEU A 47 40.20 -72.43 -15.82
C LEU A 47 39.81 -73.23 -14.56
N ASP A 48 40.68 -74.08 -14.03
CA ASP A 48 40.41 -74.86 -12.82
C ASP A 48 40.53 -74.00 -11.53
N VAL A 49 41.31 -72.92 -11.55
CA VAL A 49 41.49 -72.01 -10.45
C VAL A 49 40.29 -71.00 -10.31
N THR A 50 39.49 -70.84 -11.35
CA THR A 50 38.41 -69.84 -11.39
C THR A 50 37.06 -70.34 -10.86
N ARG A 51 36.93 -71.62 -10.48
CA ARG A 51 35.64 -72.14 -9.98
C ARG A 51 35.18 -71.64 -8.58
N GLU A 52 36.08 -71.23 -7.72
CA GLU A 52 35.75 -70.80 -6.38
C GLU A 52 35.35 -69.31 -6.32
N GLN A 53 35.58 -68.49 -7.36
CA GLN A 53 35.28 -67.06 -7.38
C GLN A 53 33.87 -66.75 -7.85
N THR A 54 33.08 -67.67 -8.30
CA THR A 54 31.76 -67.43 -8.93
C THR A 54 30.67 -66.91 -8.00
N LEU A 55 30.68 -67.30 -6.71
CA LEU A 55 29.71 -66.82 -5.72
C LEU A 55 29.98 -65.40 -5.33
N TRP A 56 31.24 -65.05 -5.09
CA TRP A 56 31.66 -63.71 -4.71
C TRP A 56 31.45 -62.70 -5.87
N GLU A 57 31.68 -63.05 -7.10
CA GLU A 57 31.39 -62.25 -8.27
C GLU A 57 29.90 -62.01 -8.50
N ARG A 58 29.04 -63.01 -8.23
CA ARG A 58 27.60 -62.87 -8.28
C ARG A 58 27.07 -61.88 -7.24
N ILE A 59 27.59 -61.95 -6.01
CA ILE A 59 27.21 -61.03 -4.91
C ILE A 59 27.67 -59.62 -5.27
N ARG A 60 28.88 -59.43 -5.79
CA ARG A 60 29.41 -58.12 -6.21
C ARG A 60 28.58 -57.47 -7.31
N LYS A 61 28.18 -58.26 -8.31
CA LYS A 61 27.31 -57.80 -9.40
C LYS A 61 25.91 -57.44 -8.88
N ALA A 62 25.37 -58.21 -7.94
CA ALA A 62 24.06 -57.90 -7.33
C ALA A 62 24.08 -56.61 -6.50
N VAL A 63 25.16 -56.36 -5.76
CA VAL A 63 25.30 -55.12 -4.96
C VAL A 63 25.43 -53.89 -5.88
N SER A 64 26.28 -53.94 -6.93
CA SER A 64 26.41 -52.84 -7.87
C SER A 64 25.08 -52.57 -8.62
N TRP A 65 24.35 -53.62 -9.02
CA TRP A 65 23.03 -53.48 -9.60
C TRP A 65 22.02 -52.80 -8.66
N LEU A 66 21.98 -53.18 -7.38
CA LEU A 66 21.10 -52.56 -6.37
C LEU A 66 21.44 -51.08 -6.17
N VAL A 67 22.73 -50.72 -6.07
CA VAL A 67 23.16 -49.32 -5.89
C VAL A 67 22.81 -48.49 -7.12
N THR A 68 23.04 -48.99 -8.31
CA THR A 68 22.67 -48.30 -9.56
C THR A 68 21.18 -48.04 -9.67
N ILE A 69 20.34 -49.03 -9.31
CA ILE A 69 18.89 -48.82 -9.24
C ILE A 69 18.52 -47.79 -8.16
N ALA A 70 19.10 -47.89 -6.97
CA ALA A 70 18.83 -46.94 -5.87
C ALA A 70 19.17 -45.50 -6.28
N VAL A 71 20.32 -45.27 -6.92
CA VAL A 71 20.70 -43.94 -7.42
C VAL A 71 19.71 -43.45 -8.48
N GLY A 72 19.35 -44.30 -9.45
CA GLY A 72 18.37 -43.96 -10.48
C GLY A 72 16.99 -43.64 -9.94
N LEU A 73 16.50 -44.41 -8.94
CA LEU A 73 15.23 -44.17 -8.30
C LEU A 73 15.24 -42.88 -7.43
N LEU A 74 16.34 -42.60 -6.72
CA LEU A 74 16.50 -41.37 -5.93
C LEU A 74 16.50 -40.13 -6.84
N LEU A 75 17.20 -40.18 -7.96
CA LEU A 75 17.20 -39.08 -8.93
C LEU A 75 15.81 -38.89 -9.55
N MET A 76 15.13 -39.97 -9.89
CA MET A 76 13.80 -39.90 -10.45
C MET A 76 12.77 -39.43 -9.45
N LEU A 77 12.91 -39.86 -8.19
CA LEU A 77 12.08 -39.36 -7.09
C LEU A 77 12.34 -37.87 -6.85
N ALA A 78 13.58 -37.41 -6.92
CA ALA A 78 13.89 -35.98 -6.83
C ALA A 78 13.22 -35.16 -7.96
N LEU A 79 13.15 -35.71 -9.18
CA LEU A 79 12.50 -35.07 -10.31
C LEU A 79 10.99 -34.94 -10.16
N THR A 80 10.34 -35.86 -9.44
CA THR A 80 8.91 -35.80 -9.14
C THR A 80 8.54 -34.78 -8.06
N ARG A 81 9.53 -34.15 -7.43
CA ARG A 81 9.37 -33.16 -6.35
C ARG A 81 8.39 -33.62 -5.27
N PRO A 82 8.70 -34.69 -4.54
CA PRO A 82 7.84 -35.15 -3.47
C PRO A 82 7.78 -34.09 -2.37
N ALA A 83 6.56 -33.69 -1.99
CA ALA A 83 6.32 -32.87 -0.83
C ALA A 83 5.70 -33.74 0.28
N PRO A 84 6.14 -33.61 1.54
CA PRO A 84 5.47 -34.29 2.62
C PRO A 84 4.05 -33.72 2.73
N SER A 85 3.04 -34.57 2.63
CA SER A 85 1.73 -34.24 3.17
C SER A 85 1.89 -34.25 4.70
N VAL A 86 2.21 -33.10 5.27
CA VAL A 86 2.13 -32.96 6.73
C VAL A 86 0.65 -32.97 7.07
N VAL A 87 0.11 -34.13 7.32
CA VAL A 87 -1.05 -34.29 8.16
C VAL A 87 -0.53 -33.96 9.55
N ALA A 88 -0.74 -32.73 10.00
CA ALA A 88 -0.45 -32.32 11.36
C ALA A 88 -1.32 -33.20 12.26
N ALA A 89 -0.69 -34.16 12.88
CA ALA A 89 -1.32 -34.94 13.94
C ALA A 89 -1.47 -34.00 15.14
N GLY A 90 -2.70 -33.55 15.41
CA GLY A 90 -3.20 -32.93 16.64
C GLY A 90 -2.37 -31.77 17.21
N GLY A 91 -2.88 -30.55 17.18
CA GLY A 91 -2.34 -29.37 17.84
C GLY A 91 -1.70 -28.32 16.90
N GLY A 92 -2.16 -28.21 15.67
CA GLY A 92 -1.75 -27.15 14.75
C GLY A 92 -2.42 -25.83 15.11
N ARG A 93 -1.68 -24.71 14.92
CA ARG A 93 -2.26 -23.36 15.01
C ARG A 93 -2.77 -22.93 13.66
N ARG A 94 -4.01 -22.45 13.59
CA ARG A 94 -4.65 -21.94 12.37
C ARG A 94 -4.88 -20.44 12.49
N LEU A 95 -4.68 -19.71 11.40
CA LEU A 95 -4.99 -18.29 11.29
C LEU A 95 -6.11 -18.10 10.27
N ILE A 96 -7.21 -17.50 10.69
CA ILE A 96 -8.29 -17.09 9.80
C ILE A 96 -8.17 -15.58 9.62
N VAL A 97 -7.94 -15.13 8.38
CA VAL A 97 -7.87 -13.72 8.00
C VAL A 97 -9.08 -13.40 7.14
N ILE A 98 -9.87 -12.43 7.58
CA ILE A 98 -11.06 -11.97 6.86
C ILE A 98 -10.73 -10.64 6.20
N ASP A 99 -10.97 -10.57 4.91
CA ASP A 99 -10.95 -9.32 4.16
C ASP A 99 -12.06 -8.40 4.68
N SER A 100 -11.69 -7.24 5.20
CA SER A 100 -12.61 -6.24 5.74
C SER A 100 -12.78 -5.03 4.82
N SER A 101 -12.36 -5.14 3.55
CA SER A 101 -12.57 -4.09 2.55
C SER A 101 -14.06 -3.74 2.36
N TRP A 102 -14.34 -2.52 1.93
CA TRP A 102 -15.71 -2.05 1.75
C TRP A 102 -16.49 -2.85 0.71
N SER A 103 -15.81 -3.38 -0.31
CA SER A 103 -16.41 -4.25 -1.34
C SER A 103 -17.04 -5.52 -0.78
N MET A 104 -16.60 -5.96 0.41
CA MET A 104 -17.21 -7.09 1.13
C MET A 104 -18.66 -6.80 1.57
N GLY A 105 -19.06 -5.53 1.65
CA GLY A 105 -20.45 -5.12 1.89
C GLY A 105 -21.37 -5.29 0.69
N ALA A 106 -20.86 -5.63 -0.49
CA ALA A 106 -21.67 -5.78 -1.69
C ALA A 106 -22.71 -6.89 -1.55
N ALA A 107 -23.94 -6.56 -1.93
CA ALA A 107 -25.04 -7.51 -2.06
C ALA A 107 -24.74 -8.51 -3.18
N MET A 108 -25.16 -9.76 -3.01
CA MET A 108 -24.95 -10.81 -4.00
C MET A 108 -26.27 -11.18 -4.69
N PRO A 109 -26.23 -11.53 -5.97
CA PRO A 109 -27.43 -12.01 -6.69
C PRO A 109 -28.12 -13.21 -6.02
N GLY A 110 -27.34 -14.06 -5.32
CA GLY A 110 -27.84 -15.20 -4.57
C GLY A 110 -28.46 -14.87 -3.19
N GLY A 111 -28.50 -13.59 -2.81
CA GLY A 111 -28.98 -13.08 -1.54
C GLY A 111 -27.88 -12.95 -0.49
N GLY A 112 -28.08 -12.03 0.46
CA GLY A 112 -27.08 -11.65 1.47
C GLY A 112 -25.91 -10.84 0.89
N THR A 113 -24.91 -10.57 1.73
CA THR A 113 -23.71 -9.83 1.34
C THR A 113 -22.48 -10.76 1.29
N ARG A 114 -21.42 -10.33 0.59
CA ARG A 114 -20.12 -11.04 0.60
C ARG A 114 -19.61 -11.18 2.03
N TRP A 115 -19.82 -10.15 2.86
CA TRP A 115 -19.45 -10.16 4.28
C TRP A 115 -20.16 -11.28 5.06
N GLU A 116 -21.48 -11.38 4.93
CA GLU A 116 -22.25 -12.44 5.60
C GLU A 116 -21.79 -13.84 5.18
N ARG A 117 -21.46 -14.01 3.90
CA ARG A 117 -20.86 -15.26 3.39
C ARG A 117 -19.48 -15.51 4.00
N ALA A 118 -18.64 -14.47 4.14
CA ALA A 118 -17.33 -14.58 4.76
C ALA A 118 -17.42 -14.98 6.24
N ILE A 119 -18.32 -14.37 7.00
CA ILE A 119 -18.57 -14.71 8.40
C ILE A 119 -19.08 -16.16 8.54
N THR A 120 -20.00 -16.58 7.67
CA THR A 120 -20.50 -17.96 7.63
C THR A 120 -19.37 -18.94 7.33
N ARG A 121 -18.48 -18.61 6.40
CA ARG A 121 -17.31 -19.42 6.07
C ARG A 121 -16.33 -19.50 7.24
N ALA A 122 -16.06 -18.37 7.91
CA ALA A 122 -15.20 -18.32 9.09
C ALA A 122 -15.73 -19.20 10.22
N ARG A 123 -17.05 -19.14 10.53
CA ARG A 123 -17.69 -20.05 11.51
C ARG A 123 -17.52 -21.52 11.14
N THR A 124 -17.69 -21.86 9.86
CA THR A 124 -17.49 -23.25 9.39
C THR A 124 -16.04 -23.70 9.59
N LEU A 125 -15.06 -22.84 9.34
CA LEU A 125 -13.64 -23.12 9.55
C LEU A 125 -13.33 -23.29 11.04
N ILE A 126 -13.86 -22.45 11.92
CA ILE A 126 -13.72 -22.56 13.38
C ILE A 126 -14.30 -23.89 13.86
N ALA A 127 -15.52 -24.22 13.45
CA ALA A 127 -16.18 -25.49 13.85
C ALA A 127 -15.40 -26.73 13.37
N SER A 128 -14.77 -26.66 12.18
CA SER A 128 -13.95 -27.76 11.65
C SER A 128 -12.55 -27.84 12.27
N SER A 129 -12.17 -26.91 13.11
CA SER A 129 -10.84 -26.81 13.73
C SER A 129 -10.81 -27.39 15.15
N ALA A 130 -11.73 -28.27 15.49
CA ALA A 130 -11.83 -28.85 16.83
C ALA A 130 -10.49 -29.47 17.29
N GLY A 131 -9.91 -28.90 18.36
CA GLY A 131 -8.63 -29.32 18.94
C GLY A 131 -7.40 -28.53 18.46
N ASP A 132 -7.53 -27.66 17.47
CA ASP A 132 -6.47 -26.73 17.05
C ASP A 132 -6.67 -25.37 17.73
N GLU A 133 -5.56 -24.65 17.95
CA GLU A 133 -5.63 -23.23 18.32
C GLU A 133 -5.98 -22.39 17.07
N VAL A 134 -7.03 -21.59 17.15
CA VAL A 134 -7.45 -20.69 16.07
C VAL A 134 -7.19 -19.25 16.48
N ALA A 135 -6.57 -18.49 15.60
CA ALA A 135 -6.44 -17.04 15.68
C ALA A 135 -7.30 -16.38 14.61
N LEU A 136 -7.93 -15.27 14.96
CA LEU A 136 -8.77 -14.47 14.07
C LEU A 136 -8.13 -13.12 13.79
N ALA A 137 -8.08 -12.75 12.52
CA ALA A 137 -7.54 -11.46 12.07
C ALA A 137 -8.41 -10.87 10.97
N THR A 138 -8.34 -9.54 10.79
CA THR A 138 -8.89 -8.84 9.62
C THR A 138 -7.78 -8.13 8.86
N THR A 139 -8.04 -7.77 7.61
CA THR A 139 -7.09 -7.00 6.81
C THR A 139 -6.93 -5.56 7.32
N ALA A 140 -7.93 -5.00 8.02
CA ALA A 140 -7.87 -3.66 8.58
C ALA A 140 -7.28 -3.62 10.01
N ASP A 141 -7.65 -4.58 10.87
CA ASP A 141 -7.32 -4.54 12.30
C ASP A 141 -6.09 -5.37 12.67
N GLY A 142 -5.63 -6.23 11.75
CA GLY A 142 -4.64 -7.23 12.08
C GLY A 142 -5.24 -8.30 13.01
N LEU A 143 -4.54 -8.69 14.06
CA LEU A 143 -5.00 -9.69 15.01
C LEU A 143 -6.17 -9.14 15.85
N VAL A 144 -7.33 -9.77 15.72
CA VAL A 144 -8.57 -9.45 16.47
C VAL A 144 -8.69 -10.31 17.73
N GLU A 145 -8.44 -11.61 17.60
CA GLU A 145 -8.46 -12.55 18.72
C GLU A 145 -7.24 -13.47 18.61
N GLY A 146 -6.57 -13.68 19.74
CA GLY A 146 -5.36 -14.50 19.85
C GLY A 146 -5.61 -15.97 19.60
N PRO A 147 -4.54 -16.78 19.49
CA PRO A 147 -4.72 -18.21 19.34
C PRO A 147 -5.44 -18.80 20.56
N THR A 148 -6.60 -19.36 20.33
CA THR A 148 -7.43 -20.00 21.38
C THR A 148 -8.15 -21.23 20.83
N THR A 149 -8.50 -22.15 21.72
CA THR A 149 -9.38 -23.30 21.42
C THR A 149 -10.83 -23.01 21.82
N ASP A 150 -11.10 -21.84 22.42
CA ASP A 150 -12.43 -21.43 22.87
C ASP A 150 -13.25 -20.89 21.69
N VAL A 151 -14.15 -21.72 21.19
CA VAL A 151 -15.05 -21.39 20.07
C VAL A 151 -15.99 -20.25 20.42
N VAL A 152 -16.47 -20.15 21.68
CA VAL A 152 -17.41 -19.10 22.10
C VAL A 152 -16.75 -17.73 22.03
N LEU A 153 -15.48 -17.64 22.42
CA LEU A 153 -14.69 -16.40 22.34
C LEU A 153 -14.48 -15.97 20.88
N LEU A 154 -14.15 -16.92 19.99
CA LEU A 154 -13.96 -16.67 18.57
C LEU A 154 -15.26 -16.23 17.89
N GLU A 155 -16.40 -16.87 18.22
CA GLU A 155 -17.71 -16.46 17.67
C GLU A 155 -18.12 -15.06 18.16
N ALA A 156 -17.91 -14.76 19.44
CA ALA A 156 -18.16 -13.43 19.98
C ALA A 156 -17.24 -12.35 19.35
N ALA A 157 -16.03 -12.71 18.96
CA ALA A 157 -15.15 -11.84 18.21
C ALA A 157 -15.67 -11.61 16.78
N LEU A 158 -16.11 -12.67 16.08
CA LEU A 158 -16.71 -12.58 14.75
C LEU A 158 -17.95 -11.68 14.71
N ASP A 159 -18.83 -11.77 15.72
CA ASP A 159 -20.07 -10.99 15.78
C ASP A 159 -19.84 -9.48 15.94
N ARG A 160 -18.65 -9.08 16.36
CA ARG A 160 -18.26 -7.66 16.49
C ARG A 160 -17.63 -7.08 15.24
N LEU A 161 -17.28 -7.92 14.27
CA LEU A 161 -16.61 -7.48 13.04
C LEU A 161 -17.62 -6.90 12.05
N ALA A 162 -17.15 -5.90 11.30
CA ALA A 162 -17.85 -5.31 10.19
C ALA A 162 -16.84 -4.87 9.11
N PRO A 163 -17.27 -4.69 7.85
CA PRO A 163 -16.43 -4.04 6.85
C PRO A 163 -15.99 -2.67 7.38
N SER A 164 -14.71 -2.39 7.39
CA SER A 164 -14.13 -1.18 8.00
C SER A 164 -13.17 -0.44 7.06
N GLY A 165 -13.03 -0.93 5.85
CA GLY A 165 -12.09 -0.42 4.84
C GLY A 165 -10.65 -0.54 5.35
N GLY A 166 -9.77 -1.13 4.78
CA GLY A 166 -8.39 -1.23 5.24
C GLY A 166 -7.53 -1.81 4.14
N GLU A 167 -6.71 -0.96 3.59
CA GLU A 167 -5.67 -1.36 2.64
C GLU A 167 -4.38 -1.75 3.35
N GLY A 168 -4.39 -2.67 4.27
CA GLY A 168 -3.14 -3.14 4.76
C GLY A 168 -2.88 -2.97 6.24
N GLY A 169 -3.69 -3.59 7.06
CA GLY A 169 -3.19 -4.03 8.36
C GLY A 169 -2.06 -5.02 8.10
N ASP A 170 -0.97 -4.89 8.84
CA ASP A 170 0.06 -5.92 8.86
C ASP A 170 -0.58 -7.24 9.25
N TRP A 171 -0.46 -8.24 8.39
CA TRP A 171 -0.93 -9.58 8.73
C TRP A 171 -0.17 -10.07 9.96
N PRO A 172 -0.88 -10.60 10.96
CA PRO A 172 -0.24 -10.98 12.21
C PRO A 172 0.78 -12.11 11.96
N ARG A 173 2.01 -11.88 12.40
CA ARG A 173 3.08 -12.88 12.37
C ARG A 173 2.97 -13.75 13.60
N LEU A 174 2.28 -14.85 13.47
CA LEU A 174 2.13 -15.83 14.55
C LEU A 174 3.09 -17.00 14.35
N ALA A 175 3.82 -17.37 15.40
CA ALA A 175 4.69 -18.54 15.37
C ALA A 175 3.87 -19.84 15.28
N ASN A 176 4.40 -20.84 14.57
CA ASN A 176 3.84 -22.18 14.45
C ASN A 176 2.44 -22.27 13.81
N VAL A 177 2.12 -21.35 12.91
CA VAL A 177 0.90 -21.44 12.09
C VAL A 177 1.10 -22.50 11.03
N SER A 178 0.20 -23.47 10.97
CA SER A 178 0.21 -24.54 9.97
C SER A 178 -0.58 -24.16 8.72
N VAL A 179 -1.72 -23.47 8.89
CA VAL A 179 -2.61 -23.06 7.81
C VAL A 179 -3.12 -21.65 8.07
N VAL A 180 -3.10 -20.82 7.02
CA VAL A 180 -3.76 -19.52 6.97
C VAL A 180 -4.93 -19.62 6.01
N HIS A 181 -6.14 -19.39 6.49
CA HIS A 181 -7.33 -19.25 5.66
C HIS A 181 -7.59 -17.78 5.39
N PHE A 182 -7.46 -17.36 4.15
CA PHE A 182 -7.74 -15.99 3.71
C PHE A 182 -9.08 -15.93 2.99
N ILE A 183 -10.08 -15.34 3.66
CA ILE A 183 -11.44 -15.18 3.13
C ILE A 183 -11.53 -13.81 2.50
N THR A 184 -11.70 -13.72 1.19
CA THR A 184 -11.65 -12.46 0.43
C THR A 184 -12.54 -12.49 -0.81
N ASP A 185 -12.96 -11.31 -1.26
CA ASP A 185 -13.56 -11.11 -2.59
C ASP A 185 -12.51 -10.76 -3.67
N GLY A 186 -11.24 -10.62 -3.30
CA GLY A 186 -10.11 -10.34 -4.19
C GLY A 186 -9.85 -8.86 -4.45
N THR A 187 -10.50 -7.97 -3.73
CA THR A 187 -10.20 -6.53 -3.77
C THR A 187 -8.82 -6.24 -3.20
N ILE A 188 -8.50 -6.87 -2.08
CA ILE A 188 -7.17 -6.76 -1.46
C ILE A 188 -6.28 -7.87 -2.01
N PRO A 189 -5.12 -7.52 -2.59
CA PRO A 189 -4.18 -8.51 -3.07
C PRO A 189 -3.64 -9.34 -1.90
N ARG A 190 -3.42 -10.62 -2.14
CA ARG A 190 -2.75 -11.50 -1.18
C ARG A 190 -1.37 -10.94 -0.85
N PRO A 191 -1.00 -10.83 0.43
CA PRO A 191 0.36 -10.45 0.81
C PRO A 191 1.36 -11.47 0.28
N THR A 192 2.35 -10.98 -0.45
CA THR A 192 3.46 -11.77 -0.98
C THR A 192 4.62 -11.70 -0.01
N GLY A 193 5.21 -12.82 0.36
CA GLY A 193 6.49 -12.91 1.07
C GLY A 193 6.44 -13.59 2.43
N ASP A 194 6.29 -12.87 3.50
CA ASP A 194 6.67 -13.34 4.85
C ASP A 194 5.75 -14.36 5.54
N LEU A 195 4.53 -14.55 5.08
CA LEU A 195 3.67 -15.65 5.56
C LEU A 195 4.19 -17.01 5.11
N ALA A 196 4.89 -17.06 3.99
CA ALA A 196 5.51 -18.27 3.46
C ALA A 196 6.82 -18.61 4.18
N SER A 197 7.49 -17.68 4.84
CA SER A 197 8.78 -17.90 5.53
C SER A 197 8.66 -18.77 6.78
N GLY A 198 7.43 -18.99 7.30
CA GLY A 198 7.15 -19.89 8.41
C GLY A 198 6.65 -21.27 8.00
N GLY A 199 6.57 -21.60 6.70
CA GLY A 199 6.04 -22.88 6.22
C GLY A 199 4.51 -23.02 6.33
N ALA A 200 3.76 -21.96 6.64
CA ALA A 200 2.32 -21.98 6.71
C ALA A 200 1.68 -22.13 5.32
N ARG A 201 0.74 -23.06 5.19
CA ARG A 201 -0.05 -23.20 3.96
C ARG A 201 -1.12 -22.11 3.93
N VAL A 202 -1.16 -21.30 2.88
CA VAL A 202 -2.23 -20.32 2.66
C VAL A 202 -3.32 -20.92 1.78
N SER A 203 -4.55 -20.95 2.31
CA SER A 203 -5.78 -21.35 1.61
C SER A 203 -6.60 -20.10 1.35
N VAL A 204 -6.81 -19.73 0.09
CA VAL A 204 -7.71 -18.62 -0.26
C VAL A 204 -9.13 -19.16 -0.37
N GLU A 205 -10.04 -18.51 0.35
CA GLU A 205 -11.47 -18.85 0.43
C GLU A 205 -12.26 -17.74 -0.27
N PRO A 206 -12.61 -17.89 -1.57
CA PRO A 206 -13.28 -16.85 -2.32
C PRO A 206 -14.75 -16.72 -1.90
N VAL A 207 -15.16 -15.47 -1.65
CA VAL A 207 -16.57 -15.13 -1.37
C VAL A 207 -17.14 -14.18 -2.45
N PHE A 208 -16.45 -14.09 -3.57
CA PHE A 208 -16.81 -13.24 -4.70
C PHE A 208 -18.00 -13.81 -5.48
N GLU A 209 -18.93 -12.93 -5.80
CA GLU A 209 -19.98 -13.12 -6.79
C GLU A 209 -20.16 -11.78 -7.52
N ALA A 210 -20.12 -11.82 -8.86
CA ALA A 210 -20.26 -10.60 -9.67
C ALA A 210 -21.65 -9.97 -9.45
N ALA A 211 -21.69 -8.66 -9.26
CA ALA A 211 -22.91 -7.92 -9.05
C ALA A 211 -22.85 -6.53 -9.71
N PRO A 212 -23.97 -6.01 -10.26
CA PRO A 212 -23.98 -4.69 -10.86
C PRO A 212 -23.77 -3.61 -9.80
N ASN A 213 -23.03 -2.56 -10.16
CA ASN A 213 -22.81 -1.42 -9.28
C ASN A 213 -22.62 -0.12 -10.04
N VAL A 214 -23.16 0.96 -9.48
CA VAL A 214 -22.90 2.34 -9.88
C VAL A 214 -22.40 3.08 -8.66
N ALA A 215 -21.37 3.89 -8.81
CA ALA A 215 -20.70 4.54 -7.69
C ALA A 215 -20.45 6.04 -7.95
N ILE A 216 -20.35 6.81 -6.86
CA ILE A 216 -19.73 8.14 -6.86
C ILE A 216 -18.23 7.93 -6.64
N THR A 217 -17.41 8.07 -7.68
CA THR A 217 -15.97 7.80 -7.64
C THR A 217 -15.13 9.02 -7.32
N ALA A 218 -15.68 10.22 -7.50
CA ALA A 218 -15.07 11.48 -7.06
C ALA A 218 -16.16 12.47 -6.64
N PHE A 219 -15.90 13.21 -5.56
CA PHE A 219 -16.80 14.28 -5.10
C PHE A 219 -16.00 15.35 -4.37
N GLU A 220 -15.81 16.50 -5.01
CA GLU A 220 -15.02 17.61 -4.52
C GLU A 220 -15.82 18.91 -4.60
N THR A 221 -15.54 19.87 -3.73
CA THR A 221 -16.15 21.19 -3.76
C THR A 221 -15.10 22.26 -3.92
N HIS A 222 -15.40 23.24 -4.75
CA HIS A 222 -14.58 24.42 -4.94
C HIS A 222 -15.39 25.67 -4.50
N ALA A 223 -14.84 26.43 -3.55
CA ALA A 223 -15.38 27.73 -3.25
C ALA A 223 -15.02 28.68 -4.38
N GLY A 224 -15.95 29.48 -4.85
CA GLY A 224 -15.64 30.50 -5.85
C GLY A 224 -14.50 31.41 -5.38
N GLY A 225 -13.54 31.66 -6.24
CA GLY A 225 -12.35 32.47 -5.91
C GLY A 225 -12.61 33.96 -5.66
N ASP A 226 -13.87 34.41 -5.78
CA ASP A 226 -14.36 35.78 -5.63
C ASP A 226 -15.67 35.74 -4.85
N PRO A 227 -15.95 36.71 -3.95
CA PRO A 227 -17.20 36.81 -3.20
C PRO A 227 -18.46 36.87 -4.08
N GLN A 228 -18.31 37.17 -5.38
CA GLN A 228 -19.41 37.16 -6.34
C GLN A 228 -19.58 35.83 -7.09
N SER A 229 -18.57 34.97 -7.09
CA SER A 229 -18.65 33.65 -7.71
C SER A 229 -19.39 32.68 -6.77
N GLN A 230 -20.09 31.72 -7.38
CA GLN A 230 -20.78 30.66 -6.64
C GLN A 230 -19.83 29.49 -6.39
N ALA A 231 -20.05 28.79 -5.29
CA ALA A 231 -19.36 27.53 -5.06
C ALA A 231 -19.87 26.46 -6.05
N GLU A 232 -19.03 25.53 -6.41
CA GLU A 232 -19.33 24.43 -7.32
C GLU A 232 -18.91 23.10 -6.71
N ALA A 233 -19.62 22.03 -7.05
CA ALA A 233 -19.22 20.67 -6.77
C ALA A 233 -18.86 19.98 -8.08
N TYR A 234 -17.69 19.34 -8.09
CA TYR A 234 -17.30 18.38 -9.10
C TYR A 234 -17.62 16.97 -8.60
N LEU A 235 -18.26 16.16 -9.43
CA LEU A 235 -18.52 14.77 -9.12
C LEU A 235 -18.32 13.89 -10.34
N GLU A 236 -17.90 12.65 -10.11
CA GLU A 236 -17.79 11.61 -11.13
C GLU A 236 -18.63 10.41 -10.72
N LEU A 237 -19.48 9.97 -11.64
CA LEU A 237 -20.30 8.76 -11.52
C LEU A 237 -19.78 7.70 -12.47
N ALA A 238 -19.62 6.48 -12.01
CA ALA A 238 -19.17 5.37 -12.83
C ALA A 238 -20.12 4.18 -12.74
N ASN A 239 -20.48 3.62 -13.89
CA ASN A 239 -21.26 2.39 -14.01
C ASN A 239 -20.32 1.19 -14.24
N TYR A 240 -20.18 0.35 -13.25
CA TYR A 240 -19.36 -0.87 -13.32
C TYR A 240 -20.15 -2.10 -13.80
N SER A 241 -21.46 -1.96 -14.05
CA SER A 241 -22.29 -3.06 -14.51
C SER A 241 -22.13 -3.32 -16.01
N THR A 242 -22.53 -4.51 -16.44
CA THR A 242 -22.58 -4.90 -17.85
C THR A 242 -23.82 -4.39 -18.59
N ALA A 243 -24.74 -3.73 -17.88
CA ALA A 243 -25.98 -3.14 -18.42
C ALA A 243 -26.00 -1.62 -18.23
N ALA A 244 -26.74 -0.92 -19.07
CA ALA A 244 -27.04 0.49 -18.86
C ALA A 244 -27.88 0.69 -17.59
N GLN A 245 -27.57 1.72 -16.80
CA GLN A 245 -28.20 2.00 -15.51
C GLN A 245 -28.81 3.41 -15.51
N PRO A 246 -30.10 3.57 -15.25
CA PRO A 246 -30.71 4.87 -14.97
C PRO A 246 -30.33 5.27 -13.51
N VAL A 247 -29.65 6.38 -13.37
CA VAL A 247 -29.15 6.87 -12.08
C VAL A 247 -29.80 8.18 -11.74
N ARG A 248 -30.44 8.28 -10.58
CA ARG A 248 -30.91 9.55 -10.03
C ARG A 248 -29.84 10.11 -9.10
N LEU A 249 -29.31 11.27 -9.44
CA LEU A 249 -28.36 12.02 -8.64
C LEU A 249 -29.07 13.12 -7.88
N MET A 250 -28.94 13.14 -6.57
CA MET A 250 -29.38 14.23 -5.70
C MET A 250 -28.19 14.85 -4.98
N VAL A 251 -28.00 16.16 -5.14
CA VAL A 251 -26.98 16.93 -4.40
C VAL A 251 -27.68 17.89 -3.46
N THR A 252 -27.25 17.88 -2.20
CA THR A 252 -27.79 18.76 -1.15
C THR A 252 -26.68 19.60 -0.54
N ARG A 253 -26.98 20.87 -0.24
CA ARG A 253 -26.13 21.77 0.54
C ARG A 253 -26.76 21.98 1.91
N GLY A 254 -26.17 21.37 2.95
CA GLY A 254 -26.85 21.18 4.23
C GLY A 254 -28.12 20.34 4.05
N THR A 255 -29.29 20.94 4.27
CA THR A 255 -30.60 20.30 4.07
C THR A 255 -31.31 20.71 2.77
N VAL A 256 -30.71 21.64 2.01
CA VAL A 256 -31.33 22.21 0.82
C VAL A 256 -30.88 21.43 -0.42
N PRO A 257 -31.80 20.87 -1.22
CA PRO A 257 -31.45 20.27 -2.49
C PRO A 257 -31.01 21.34 -3.50
N VAL A 258 -29.88 21.14 -4.14
CA VAL A 258 -29.32 22.04 -5.16
C VAL A 258 -29.32 21.43 -6.54
N ALA A 259 -29.34 20.10 -6.63
CA ALA A 259 -29.56 19.37 -7.87
C ALA A 259 -30.34 18.08 -7.61
N ASP A 260 -31.22 17.73 -8.57
CA ASP A 260 -31.94 16.47 -8.63
C ASP A 260 -32.08 16.11 -10.13
N THR A 261 -31.25 15.20 -10.61
CA THR A 261 -31.07 14.91 -12.03
C THR A 261 -31.05 13.41 -12.26
N SER A 262 -31.66 12.96 -13.36
CA SER A 262 -31.58 11.58 -13.83
C SER A 262 -30.58 11.50 -15.00
N ILE A 263 -29.69 10.53 -14.94
CA ILE A 263 -28.62 10.31 -15.91
C ILE A 263 -28.62 8.83 -16.29
N ASP A 264 -28.66 8.54 -17.59
CA ASP A 264 -28.51 7.17 -18.08
C ASP A 264 -27.01 6.90 -18.33
N LEU A 265 -26.44 5.94 -17.60
CA LEU A 265 -25.03 5.55 -17.74
C LEU A 265 -24.94 4.26 -18.54
N SER A 266 -24.19 4.29 -19.65
CA SER A 266 -23.87 3.08 -20.43
C SER A 266 -22.98 2.12 -19.64
N PRO A 267 -22.89 0.83 -20.03
CA PRO A 267 -21.98 -0.12 -19.39
C PRO A 267 -20.53 0.37 -19.42
N GLY A 268 -19.88 0.42 -18.25
CA GLY A 268 -18.50 0.86 -18.10
C GLY A 268 -18.26 2.37 -18.28
N GLU A 269 -19.32 3.17 -18.43
CA GLU A 269 -19.21 4.61 -18.61
C GLU A 269 -18.93 5.33 -17.28
N ALA A 270 -18.06 6.35 -17.35
CA ALA A 270 -17.86 7.31 -16.27
C ALA A 270 -18.24 8.73 -16.77
N VAL A 271 -19.15 9.37 -16.06
CA VAL A 271 -19.65 10.72 -16.40
C VAL A 271 -19.25 11.71 -15.32
N ARG A 272 -18.77 12.87 -15.76
CA ARG A 272 -18.36 13.98 -14.90
C ARG A 272 -19.39 15.08 -14.93
N GLN A 273 -19.76 15.56 -13.74
CA GLN A 273 -20.75 16.60 -13.56
C GLN A 273 -20.19 17.76 -12.72
N ILE A 274 -20.50 18.98 -13.11
CA ILE A 274 -20.27 20.18 -12.30
C ILE A 274 -21.63 20.70 -11.85
N VAL A 275 -21.83 20.77 -10.54
CA VAL A 275 -23.10 21.21 -9.94
C VAL A 275 -22.88 22.54 -9.25
N PRO A 276 -23.59 23.62 -9.66
CA PRO A 276 -23.54 24.90 -8.97
C PRO A 276 -24.20 24.78 -7.58
N LEU A 277 -23.49 25.18 -6.54
CA LEU A 277 -23.93 25.10 -5.15
C LEU A 277 -24.51 26.40 -4.60
N GLY A 278 -24.51 27.46 -5.41
CA GLY A 278 -24.95 28.79 -4.98
C GLY A 278 -23.88 29.52 -4.16
N ARG A 279 -24.17 30.78 -3.81
CA ARG A 279 -23.21 31.67 -3.12
C ARG A 279 -23.21 31.51 -1.62
N THR A 280 -24.38 31.26 -1.02
CA THR A 280 -24.58 31.19 0.43
C THR A 280 -25.23 29.86 0.82
N GLY A 281 -24.99 29.40 2.02
CA GLY A 281 -25.58 28.17 2.55
C GLY A 281 -24.62 27.43 3.48
N ASP A 282 -25.02 26.23 3.87
CA ASP A 282 -24.19 25.36 4.73
C ASP A 282 -22.88 24.98 4.00
N ALA A 283 -21.80 24.83 4.73
CA ALA A 283 -20.52 24.36 4.20
C ALA A 283 -20.57 22.87 3.83
N ARG A 284 -21.47 22.10 4.42
CA ARG A 284 -21.63 20.66 4.15
C ARG A 284 -22.37 20.43 2.86
N VAL A 285 -21.78 19.62 2.01
CA VAL A 285 -22.39 19.17 0.75
C VAL A 285 -22.43 17.65 0.75
N ARG A 286 -23.55 17.11 0.27
CA ARG A 286 -23.75 15.67 0.14
C ARG A 286 -24.29 15.35 -1.25
N ALA A 287 -23.70 14.38 -1.90
CA ALA A 287 -24.22 13.76 -3.10
C ALA A 287 -24.73 12.38 -2.77
N ARG A 288 -25.86 11.99 -3.35
CA ARG A 288 -26.45 10.65 -3.23
C ARG A 288 -26.97 10.22 -4.59
N ILE A 289 -26.68 8.97 -4.94
CA ILE A 289 -27.23 8.31 -6.10
C ILE A 289 -28.25 7.25 -5.69
N THR A 290 -29.15 6.95 -6.62
CA THR A 290 -30.07 5.82 -6.54
C THR A 290 -30.13 5.18 -7.92
N ALA A 291 -29.78 3.91 -8.01
CA ALA A 291 -29.89 3.11 -9.22
C ALA A 291 -30.59 1.78 -8.91
N PRO A 292 -31.31 1.19 -9.86
CA PRO A 292 -31.84 -0.16 -9.70
C PRO A 292 -30.65 -1.16 -9.59
N ASP A 293 -30.85 -2.22 -8.81
CA ASP A 293 -29.89 -3.32 -8.68
C ASP A 293 -28.47 -2.91 -8.26
N ASN A 294 -28.32 -1.82 -7.49
CA ASN A 294 -27.03 -1.35 -7.00
C ASN A 294 -26.55 -2.20 -5.82
N ALA A 295 -25.38 -2.86 -5.99
CA ALA A 295 -24.94 -3.88 -5.05
C ALA A 295 -24.19 -3.30 -3.84
N LEU A 296 -23.55 -2.13 -3.94
CA LEU A 296 -22.71 -1.58 -2.89
C LEU A 296 -23.25 -0.22 -2.41
N ALA A 297 -24.06 -0.23 -1.36
CA ALA A 297 -24.74 0.98 -0.87
C ALA A 297 -23.80 2.05 -0.27
N ILE A 298 -22.57 1.69 0.11
CA ILE A 298 -21.66 2.62 0.81
C ILE A 298 -21.04 3.65 -0.13
N ASP A 299 -20.95 3.37 -1.42
CA ASP A 299 -20.46 4.29 -2.46
C ASP A 299 -21.57 5.04 -3.21
N ASP A 300 -22.83 4.83 -2.77
CA ASP A 300 -23.99 5.61 -3.21
C ASP A 300 -23.99 7.03 -2.65
N GLU A 301 -23.24 7.29 -1.61
CA GLU A 301 -23.20 8.58 -0.93
C GLU A 301 -21.77 9.08 -0.81
N ALA A 302 -21.59 10.37 -1.13
CA ALA A 302 -20.35 11.08 -0.92
C ALA A 302 -20.60 12.43 -0.25
N VAL A 303 -19.64 12.87 0.55
CA VAL A 303 -19.69 14.13 1.29
C VAL A 303 -18.51 15.01 0.90
N ALA A 304 -18.72 16.33 0.97
CA ALA A 304 -17.68 17.31 0.77
C ALA A 304 -17.92 18.52 1.69
N TRP A 305 -16.89 19.33 1.87
CA TRP A 305 -16.95 20.53 2.68
C TRP A 305 -16.51 21.73 1.87
N ILE A 306 -17.38 22.74 1.77
CA ILE A 306 -17.00 24.02 1.19
C ILE A 306 -16.19 24.76 2.27
N ALA A 307 -14.89 24.92 2.03
CA ALA A 307 -14.07 25.76 2.91
C ALA A 307 -14.60 27.19 2.89
N ASP A 308 -14.62 27.85 4.07
CA ASP A 308 -15.07 29.22 4.18
C ASP A 308 -14.29 30.10 3.18
N ALA A 309 -15.05 30.82 2.35
CA ALA A 309 -14.51 31.72 1.34
C ALA A 309 -14.13 33.10 1.94
N GLU A 310 -13.84 33.16 3.26
CA GLU A 310 -13.28 34.40 3.82
C GLU A 310 -11.92 34.65 3.16
N PRO A 311 -11.71 35.86 2.63
CA PRO A 311 -10.44 36.21 2.04
C PRO A 311 -9.31 36.02 3.04
N LEU A 312 -8.26 35.32 2.63
CA LEU A 312 -7.09 35.12 3.46
C LEU A 312 -6.42 36.46 3.78
N ALA A 313 -6.45 36.87 5.05
CA ALA A 313 -5.81 38.10 5.48
C ALA A 313 -4.30 37.87 5.65
N VAL A 314 -3.49 38.54 4.86
CA VAL A 314 -2.03 38.43 4.82
C VAL A 314 -1.41 39.77 5.22
N THR A 315 -0.49 39.77 6.18
CA THR A 315 0.35 40.95 6.45
C THR A 315 1.73 40.74 5.81
N VAL A 316 2.10 41.62 4.89
CA VAL A 316 3.42 41.60 4.24
C VAL A 316 4.31 42.63 4.88
N VAL A 317 5.40 42.19 5.49
CA VAL A 317 6.43 43.03 6.12
C VAL A 317 7.61 43.14 5.17
N SER A 318 7.75 44.26 4.50
CA SER A 318 8.81 44.52 3.52
C SER A 318 9.12 46.01 3.42
N GLU A 319 10.39 46.36 3.15
CA GLU A 319 10.78 47.71 2.77
C GLU A 319 10.43 48.01 1.30
N SER A 320 10.39 46.99 0.45
CA SER A 320 10.18 47.06 -0.99
C SER A 320 9.41 45.84 -1.50
N PRO A 321 8.08 45.80 -1.34
CA PRO A 321 7.31 44.58 -1.63
C PRO A 321 7.26 44.20 -3.11
N GLY A 322 7.55 45.15 -4.06
CA GLY A 322 7.77 44.87 -5.47
C GLY A 322 6.81 43.87 -6.11
N PHE A 323 7.33 42.74 -6.56
CA PHE A 323 6.53 41.69 -7.19
C PHE A 323 5.45 41.08 -6.28
N LEU A 324 5.67 41.03 -4.96
CA LEU A 324 4.64 40.58 -4.02
C LEU A 324 3.43 41.50 -4.02
N GLN A 325 3.62 42.81 -4.11
CA GLN A 325 2.53 43.78 -4.21
C GLN A 325 1.69 43.54 -5.47
N ILE A 326 2.37 43.43 -6.63
CA ILE A 326 1.72 43.14 -7.91
C ILE A 326 0.94 41.84 -7.87
N LEU A 327 1.50 40.78 -7.22
CA LEU A 327 0.85 39.48 -7.08
C LEU A 327 -0.44 39.60 -6.27
N PHE A 328 -0.37 40.19 -5.07
CA PHE A 328 -1.52 40.28 -4.16
C PHE A 328 -2.64 41.19 -4.69
N GLU A 329 -2.32 42.21 -5.45
CA GLU A 329 -3.31 43.06 -6.12
C GLU A 329 -4.15 42.30 -7.16
N ARG A 330 -3.62 41.14 -7.64
CA ARG A 330 -4.27 40.34 -8.69
C ARG A 330 -4.79 38.99 -8.22
N LEU A 331 -4.49 38.60 -6.98
CA LEU A 331 -4.95 37.34 -6.42
C LEU A 331 -6.35 37.50 -5.80
N PRO A 332 -7.39 36.91 -6.43
CA PRO A 332 -8.70 36.85 -5.79
C PRO A 332 -8.64 36.00 -4.51
N GLY A 333 -9.44 36.36 -3.51
CA GLY A 333 -9.52 35.60 -2.27
C GLY A 333 -8.41 35.86 -1.25
N MET A 334 -7.48 36.80 -1.52
CA MET A 334 -6.45 37.25 -0.56
C MET A 334 -6.52 38.76 -0.32
N LYS A 335 -6.44 39.17 0.97
CA LYS A 335 -6.35 40.57 1.36
C LYS A 335 -4.99 40.84 1.98
N ALA A 336 -4.10 41.50 1.26
CA ALA A 336 -2.79 41.84 1.77
C ALA A 336 -2.76 43.24 2.38
N THR A 337 -2.09 43.38 3.51
CA THR A 337 -1.71 44.64 4.13
C THR A 337 -0.20 44.76 4.15
N PHE A 338 0.34 45.79 3.53
CA PHE A 338 1.77 46.02 3.45
C PHE A 338 2.23 46.97 4.54
N ILE A 339 3.25 46.56 5.29
CA ILE A 339 3.85 47.39 6.35
C ILE A 339 5.38 47.37 6.27
N ALA A 340 6.02 48.47 6.64
CA ALA A 340 7.48 48.47 6.79
C ALA A 340 7.93 47.69 8.03
N PRO A 341 9.12 47.06 8.05
CA PRO A 341 9.68 46.36 9.20
C PRO A 341 9.63 47.13 10.50
N ALA A 342 9.90 48.44 10.45
CA ALA A 342 9.83 49.33 11.61
C ALA A 342 8.42 49.44 12.24
N ALA A 343 7.36 49.20 11.47
CA ALA A 343 5.99 49.20 11.90
C ALA A 343 5.52 47.84 12.45
N TYR A 344 6.29 46.79 12.29
CA TYR A 344 6.04 45.47 12.87
C TYR A 344 6.42 45.47 14.35
N ALA A 345 5.61 46.10 15.16
CA ALA A 345 5.77 46.07 16.61
C ALA A 345 5.09 44.80 17.13
N LYS A 346 5.76 44.07 18.04
CA LYS A 346 5.40 42.88 18.84
C LYS A 346 4.03 42.20 18.62
N PRO A 347 3.87 40.92 18.98
CA PRO A 347 2.87 40.02 18.43
C PRO A 347 1.52 40.70 18.30
N ARG A 348 1.19 41.09 17.07
CA ARG A 348 -0.10 41.73 16.79
C ARG A 348 -1.15 40.64 16.99
N THR A 349 -2.06 40.90 17.90
CA THR A 349 -3.34 40.18 17.99
C THR A 349 -4.27 40.61 16.85
N GLY A 350 -3.71 40.88 15.67
CA GLY A 350 -4.44 41.33 14.49
C GLY A 350 -5.28 40.23 13.85
N ALA A 351 -6.19 40.64 12.96
CA ALA A 351 -7.07 39.74 12.22
C ALA A 351 -6.33 38.97 11.08
N GLU A 352 -5.00 39.16 10.95
CA GLU A 352 -4.22 38.44 9.96
C GLU A 352 -4.15 36.94 10.25
N HIS A 353 -4.26 36.14 9.20
CA HIS A 353 -4.10 34.69 9.25
C HIS A 353 -2.63 34.28 9.08
N VAL A 354 -1.90 34.95 8.18
CA VAL A 354 -0.51 34.66 7.83
C VAL A 354 0.31 35.94 7.75
N VAL A 355 1.58 35.87 8.14
CA VAL A 355 2.54 36.98 7.97
C VAL A 355 3.61 36.56 6.96
N VAL A 356 3.91 37.44 6.00
CA VAL A 356 5.03 37.28 5.04
C VAL A 356 6.13 38.26 5.44
N PHE A 357 7.32 37.74 5.67
CA PHE A 357 8.51 38.53 5.95
C PHE A 357 9.43 38.47 4.73
N ASP A 358 9.57 39.61 4.07
CA ASP A 358 10.37 39.73 2.86
C ASP A 358 11.68 40.48 3.18
N HIS A 359 12.83 39.80 2.97
CA HIS A 359 14.18 40.28 3.27
C HIS A 359 14.39 40.74 4.74
N TRP A 360 13.51 40.39 5.62
CA TRP A 360 13.53 40.76 7.02
C TRP A 360 12.99 39.63 7.90
N VAL A 361 13.47 39.56 9.15
CA VAL A 361 13.04 38.57 10.12
C VAL A 361 12.90 39.23 11.50
N PRO A 362 11.82 39.02 12.25
CA PRO A 362 11.66 39.57 13.59
C PRO A 362 12.63 38.91 14.58
N ALA A 363 13.10 39.67 15.58
CA ALA A 363 14.00 39.16 16.62
C ALA A 363 13.37 38.03 17.45
N GLU A 364 12.08 38.12 17.72
CA GLU A 364 11.31 37.08 18.39
C GLU A 364 10.53 36.27 17.35
N ALA A 365 10.42 34.96 17.56
CA ALA A 365 9.67 34.07 16.68
C ALA A 365 8.19 34.49 16.61
N PRO A 366 7.62 34.64 15.39
CA PRO A 366 6.22 35.04 15.25
C PRO A 366 5.29 33.94 15.80
N VAL A 367 4.24 34.35 16.47
CA VAL A 367 3.19 33.45 16.97
C VAL A 367 2.28 32.97 15.83
N LYS A 368 2.08 33.83 14.82
CA LYS A 368 1.27 33.51 13.63
C LYS A 368 2.05 32.64 12.64
N PRO A 369 1.36 31.84 11.83
CA PRO A 369 1.99 31.19 10.67
C PRO A 369 2.71 32.19 9.80
N ALA A 370 3.93 31.84 9.33
CA ALA A 370 4.78 32.80 8.67
C ALA A 370 5.52 32.25 7.46
N LEU A 371 5.57 33.06 6.40
CA LEU A 371 6.42 32.84 5.22
C LEU A 371 7.63 33.78 5.30
N PHE A 372 8.83 33.23 5.25
CA PHE A 372 10.08 33.99 5.19
C PHE A 372 10.66 33.90 3.78
N VAL A 373 10.93 35.05 3.17
CA VAL A 373 11.49 35.17 1.84
C VAL A 373 12.87 35.81 1.95
N SER A 374 13.89 35.13 1.45
CA SER A 374 15.28 35.62 1.41
C SER A 374 15.74 36.29 2.72
N PRO A 375 15.86 35.53 3.84
CA PRO A 375 16.22 36.11 5.14
C PRO A 375 17.59 36.83 5.06
N PRO A 376 17.81 37.90 5.87
CA PRO A 376 19.04 38.67 5.80
C PRO A 376 20.27 37.83 6.20
N PRO A 377 21.49 38.18 5.71
CA PRO A 377 22.70 37.38 5.97
C PRO A 377 23.12 37.35 7.43
N ASP A 378 22.72 38.32 8.22
CA ASP A 378 23.04 38.44 9.64
C ASP A 378 21.92 37.88 10.55
N VAL A 379 21.01 37.09 10.01
CA VAL A 379 19.84 36.51 10.72
C VAL A 379 20.26 35.74 11.98
N ALA A 380 21.40 35.04 11.96
CA ALA A 380 21.89 34.32 13.13
C ALA A 380 22.14 35.23 14.34
N ARG A 381 22.44 36.51 14.10
CA ARG A 381 22.70 37.49 15.14
C ARG A 381 21.43 38.26 15.56
N THR A 382 20.57 38.55 14.58
CA THR A 382 19.35 39.35 14.79
C THR A 382 18.15 38.50 15.22
N ALA A 383 18.08 37.26 14.76
CA ALA A 383 17.01 36.28 15.03
C ALA A 383 17.58 34.86 15.16
N PRO A 384 18.32 34.53 16.24
CA PRO A 384 19.01 33.25 16.41
C PRO A 384 18.10 32.02 16.31
N TRP A 385 16.81 32.17 16.55
CA TRP A 385 15.80 31.11 16.46
C TRP A 385 15.59 30.58 15.02
N VAL A 386 15.98 31.34 14.01
CA VAL A 386 15.91 30.92 12.60
C VAL A 386 17.04 29.94 12.26
N GLY A 387 18.25 30.23 12.73
CA GLY A 387 19.45 29.44 12.44
C GLY A 387 20.55 30.28 11.77
N THR A 388 21.52 29.60 11.18
CA THR A 388 22.66 30.24 10.51
C THR A 388 22.40 30.38 9.03
N ALA A 389 22.42 31.62 8.54
CA ALA A 389 22.27 31.89 7.10
C ALA A 389 23.62 31.74 6.38
N ARG A 390 23.59 31.09 5.23
CA ARG A 390 24.71 30.98 4.28
C ARG A 390 24.28 31.47 2.91
N GLN A 391 25.11 32.21 2.22
CA GLN A 391 24.85 32.63 0.85
C GLN A 391 25.50 31.65 -0.13
N GLU A 392 24.73 31.18 -1.10
CA GLU A 392 25.16 30.31 -2.18
C GLU A 392 24.96 31.07 -3.51
N PRO A 393 26.04 31.34 -4.28
CA PRO A 393 25.90 31.96 -5.60
C PRO A 393 25.44 30.93 -6.62
N GLU A 394 24.51 31.32 -7.51
CA GLU A 394 24.00 30.53 -8.63
C GLU A 394 23.61 29.10 -8.27
N PRO A 395 22.83 28.87 -7.21
CA PRO A 395 22.43 27.52 -6.83
C PRO A 395 21.42 26.95 -7.83
N ALA A 396 21.69 25.76 -8.37
CA ALA A 396 20.75 25.05 -9.19
C ALA A 396 19.80 24.21 -8.30
N TRP A 397 18.50 24.27 -8.58
CA TRP A 397 17.51 23.44 -7.92
C TRP A 397 17.70 21.99 -8.35
N SER A 398 17.96 21.04 -7.44
CA SER A 398 18.32 19.67 -7.80
C SER A 398 17.28 18.64 -7.36
N THR A 399 16.72 18.79 -6.16
CA THR A 399 15.79 17.83 -5.56
C THR A 399 14.66 18.53 -4.85
N SER A 400 13.45 17.95 -4.94
CA SER A 400 12.30 18.38 -4.15
C SER A 400 11.55 17.16 -3.62
N LEU A 401 11.10 17.26 -2.37
CA LEU A 401 10.18 16.29 -1.78
C LEU A 401 8.75 16.60 -2.20
N ALA A 402 7.91 15.57 -2.26
CA ALA A 402 6.47 15.76 -2.45
C ALA A 402 5.89 16.51 -1.22
N HIS A 403 5.66 17.80 -1.38
CA HIS A 403 5.11 18.65 -0.33
C HIS A 403 4.09 19.62 -0.92
N PRO A 404 2.98 19.95 -0.22
CA PRO A 404 1.93 20.85 -0.72
C PRO A 404 2.47 22.20 -1.21
N VAL A 405 3.46 22.78 -0.54
CA VAL A 405 4.09 24.05 -0.93
C VAL A 405 4.73 24.02 -2.33
N LEU A 406 5.17 22.84 -2.78
CA LEU A 406 5.84 22.67 -4.07
C LEU A 406 4.94 22.03 -5.14
N ARG A 407 3.67 21.83 -4.86
CA ARG A 407 2.73 21.24 -5.83
C ARG A 407 2.62 22.11 -7.07
N GLY A 408 2.87 21.55 -8.26
CA GLY A 408 2.80 22.26 -9.53
C GLY A 408 3.92 23.27 -9.78
N VAL A 409 4.94 23.33 -8.94
CA VAL A 409 6.15 24.13 -9.15
C VAL A 409 7.09 23.36 -10.08
N ASP A 410 7.41 23.93 -11.24
CA ASP A 410 8.42 23.40 -12.14
C ASP A 410 9.77 24.06 -11.86
N PRO A 411 10.72 23.38 -11.22
CA PRO A 411 12.03 23.94 -10.90
C PRO A 411 12.93 24.11 -12.11
N SER A 412 12.64 23.47 -13.25
CA SER A 412 13.50 23.51 -14.45
C SER A 412 13.52 24.88 -15.13
N THR A 413 12.49 25.70 -14.91
CA THR A 413 12.36 27.05 -15.46
C THR A 413 12.94 28.12 -14.53
N VAL A 414 13.33 27.74 -13.31
CA VAL A 414 13.78 28.65 -12.27
C VAL A 414 15.31 28.75 -12.28
N THR A 415 15.81 29.96 -12.42
CA THR A 415 17.23 30.29 -12.22
C THR A 415 17.38 31.14 -10.97
N LEU A 416 18.32 30.77 -10.13
CA LEU A 416 18.65 31.47 -8.89
C LEU A 416 20.05 32.06 -9.03
N GLU A 417 20.17 33.39 -9.02
CA GLU A 417 21.45 34.07 -9.03
C GLU A 417 22.13 34.02 -7.65
N ARG A 418 21.30 34.03 -6.62
CA ARG A 418 21.74 33.95 -5.23
C ARG A 418 20.67 33.28 -4.38
N ALA A 419 21.08 32.37 -3.50
CA ALA A 419 20.22 31.87 -2.44
C ALA A 419 20.84 32.13 -1.06
N ARG A 420 19.99 32.44 -0.09
CA ARG A 420 20.33 32.55 1.33
C ARG A 420 19.73 31.39 2.07
N THR A 421 20.49 30.32 2.15
CA THR A 421 20.06 29.09 2.81
C THR A 421 20.22 29.19 4.31
N VAL A 422 19.31 28.60 5.07
CA VAL A 422 19.36 28.56 6.53
C VAL A 422 19.54 27.13 6.99
N GLU A 423 20.54 26.90 7.81
CA GLU A 423 20.82 25.62 8.45
C GLU A 423 20.40 25.65 9.92
N SER A 424 19.48 24.80 10.29
CA SER A 424 19.02 24.58 11.68
C SER A 424 18.19 23.32 11.75
N ASP A 425 18.25 22.61 12.86
CA ASP A 425 17.43 21.42 13.13
C ASP A 425 15.92 21.72 13.24
N ALA A 426 15.57 23.00 13.36
CA ALA A 426 14.17 23.43 13.41
C ALA A 426 13.47 23.41 12.04
N TRP A 427 14.24 23.28 10.95
CA TRP A 427 13.73 23.34 9.59
C TRP A 427 13.90 22.01 8.85
N THR A 428 12.82 21.55 8.23
CA THR A 428 12.84 20.39 7.34
C THR A 428 12.97 20.85 5.90
N PRO A 429 14.07 20.59 5.21
CA PRO A 429 14.23 20.97 3.81
C PRO A 429 13.31 20.15 2.90
N ILE A 430 12.53 20.85 2.06
CA ILE A 430 11.66 20.25 1.05
C ILE A 430 12.18 20.44 -0.38
N ALA A 431 13.11 21.39 -0.59
CA ALA A 431 13.89 21.50 -1.81
C ALA A 431 15.35 21.83 -1.49
N ARG A 432 16.28 21.29 -2.29
CA ARG A 432 17.72 21.45 -2.12
C ARG A 432 18.40 21.88 -3.42
N SER A 433 19.54 22.54 -3.29
CA SER A 433 20.44 22.83 -4.40
C SER A 433 21.22 21.59 -4.86
N ALA A 434 21.94 21.71 -5.97
CA ALA A 434 22.85 20.68 -6.46
C ALA A 434 23.99 20.35 -5.43
N ALA A 435 24.35 21.30 -4.59
CA ALA A 435 25.31 21.13 -3.51
C ALA A 435 24.67 20.50 -2.24
N GLY A 436 23.36 20.23 -2.25
CA GLY A 436 22.62 19.67 -1.13
C GLY A 436 22.13 20.68 -0.10
N THR A 437 22.37 21.98 -0.32
CA THR A 437 21.94 23.05 0.59
C THR A 437 20.44 23.32 0.49
N PRO A 438 19.74 23.60 1.61
CA PRO A 438 18.31 23.88 1.61
C PRO A 438 17.94 25.14 0.82
N LEU A 439 17.03 25.04 -0.13
CA LEU A 439 16.45 26.17 -0.88
C LEU A 439 15.06 26.54 -0.39
N VAL A 440 14.25 25.54 -0.08
CA VAL A 440 12.93 25.70 0.51
C VAL A 440 12.86 24.78 1.71
N SER A 441 12.45 25.32 2.86
CA SER A 441 12.32 24.57 4.10
C SER A 441 11.01 24.90 4.80
N VAL A 442 10.49 23.94 5.56
CA VAL A 442 9.30 24.11 6.36
C VAL A 442 9.59 23.77 7.82
N ALA A 443 8.88 24.43 8.73
CA ALA A 443 8.86 24.04 10.13
C ALA A 443 7.40 23.91 10.56
N GLU A 444 7.04 22.75 11.06
CA GLU A 444 5.69 22.43 11.49
C GLU A 444 5.71 21.83 12.90
N THR A 445 4.92 22.42 13.77
CA THR A 445 4.70 21.94 15.14
C THR A 445 3.20 22.05 15.46
N VAL A 446 2.81 21.62 16.68
CA VAL A 446 1.44 21.76 17.17
C VAL A 446 0.99 23.23 17.24
N ASP A 447 1.94 24.13 17.46
CA ASP A 447 1.67 25.53 17.74
C ASP A 447 1.82 26.47 16.54
N TYR A 448 2.65 26.10 15.55
CA TYR A 448 2.93 26.95 14.40
C TYR A 448 3.33 26.19 13.15
N ARG A 449 3.10 26.84 12.01
CA ARG A 449 3.67 26.50 10.71
C ARG A 449 4.51 27.65 10.18
N ARG A 450 5.63 27.33 9.53
CA ARG A 450 6.51 28.31 8.91
C ARG A 450 7.07 27.75 7.61
N VAL A 451 7.21 28.61 6.63
CA VAL A 451 7.88 28.31 5.35
C VAL A 451 9.04 29.27 5.20
N LEU A 452 10.16 28.78 4.73
CA LEU A 452 11.34 29.56 4.43
C LEU A 452 11.75 29.33 2.97
N LEU A 453 11.75 30.41 2.18
CA LEU A 453 12.32 30.45 0.84
C LEU A 453 13.70 31.07 0.95
N GLY A 454 14.74 30.32 0.60
CA GLY A 454 16.12 30.79 0.61
C GLY A 454 16.47 31.74 -0.53
N PHE A 455 15.52 32.17 -1.31
CA PHE A 455 15.68 33.09 -2.45
C PHE A 455 14.61 34.17 -2.43
N GLY A 456 14.94 35.31 -3.02
CA GLY A 456 14.01 36.41 -3.16
C GLY A 456 13.42 36.51 -4.57
N PHE A 457 12.52 37.47 -4.72
CA PHE A 457 11.77 37.71 -5.96
C PHE A 457 12.29 38.92 -6.74
N THR A 458 13.47 39.43 -6.38
CA THR A 458 14.14 40.51 -7.15
C THR A 458 14.95 39.91 -8.30
N GLU A 459 15.04 40.64 -9.43
CA GLU A 459 15.82 40.20 -10.59
C GLU A 459 17.30 39.96 -10.26
N ALA A 460 17.83 40.62 -9.21
CA ALA A 460 19.19 40.42 -8.73
C ALA A 460 19.39 39.10 -7.96
N GLU A 461 18.33 38.44 -7.57
CA GLU A 461 18.36 37.18 -6.77
C GLU A 461 17.86 35.98 -7.57
N SER A 462 16.82 36.17 -8.39
CA SER A 462 16.22 35.06 -9.15
C SER A 462 15.34 35.56 -10.30
N ASN A 463 15.07 34.67 -11.26
CA ASN A 463 14.05 34.92 -12.29
C ASN A 463 12.65 34.46 -11.85
N VAL A 464 12.48 33.93 -10.63
CA VAL A 464 11.24 33.32 -10.15
C VAL A 464 10.03 34.22 -10.35
N ALA A 465 10.15 35.53 -10.09
CA ALA A 465 9.05 36.47 -10.22
C ALA A 465 8.51 36.59 -11.67
N LEU A 466 9.31 36.22 -12.66
CA LEU A 466 8.96 36.23 -14.10
C LEU A 466 8.46 34.84 -14.58
N GLN A 467 8.43 33.85 -13.73
CA GLN A 467 8.04 32.48 -14.06
C GLN A 467 6.66 32.14 -13.50
N PRO A 468 5.92 31.20 -14.10
CA PRO A 468 4.67 30.65 -13.54
C PRO A 468 4.85 30.07 -12.13
N ALA A 469 6.06 29.65 -11.76
CA ALA A 469 6.41 29.15 -10.44
C ALA A 469 6.14 30.17 -9.31
N PHE A 470 6.24 31.47 -9.58
CA PHE A 470 6.09 32.52 -8.57
C PHE A 470 4.70 32.54 -7.91
N PRO A 471 3.61 32.77 -8.65
CA PRO A 471 2.29 32.74 -8.03
C PRO A 471 1.99 31.37 -7.41
N VAL A 472 2.41 30.28 -8.04
CA VAL A 472 2.15 28.91 -7.55
C VAL A 472 2.81 28.68 -6.18
N ILE A 473 4.11 28.95 -6.03
CA ILE A 473 4.81 28.71 -4.75
C ILE A 473 4.31 29.61 -3.63
N VAL A 474 4.02 30.88 -3.94
CA VAL A 474 3.52 31.83 -2.93
C VAL A 474 2.12 31.46 -2.47
N VAL A 475 1.20 31.18 -3.39
CA VAL A 475 -0.17 30.74 -3.07
C VAL A 475 -0.17 29.44 -2.28
N ASN A 476 0.56 28.42 -2.76
CA ASN A 476 0.68 27.14 -2.06
C ASN A 476 1.24 27.32 -0.64
N ALA A 477 2.27 28.15 -0.46
CA ALA A 477 2.85 28.43 0.84
C ALA A 477 1.83 29.10 1.77
N LEU A 478 1.09 30.10 1.30
CA LEU A 478 0.09 30.81 2.09
C LEU A 478 -1.11 29.95 2.43
N GLU A 479 -1.59 29.13 1.49
CA GLU A 479 -2.67 28.19 1.74
C GLU A 479 -2.25 27.12 2.75
N TRP A 480 -1.05 26.55 2.61
CA TRP A 480 -0.52 25.60 3.58
C TRP A 480 -0.34 26.18 4.97
N LEU A 481 0.07 27.45 5.06
CA LEU A 481 0.22 28.19 6.32
C LEU A 481 -1.13 28.49 6.98
N ALA A 482 -2.12 28.90 6.16
CA ALA A 482 -3.40 29.38 6.67
C ALA A 482 -4.40 28.28 6.97
N ARG A 483 -4.34 27.18 6.25
CA ARG A 483 -5.34 26.11 6.33
C ARG A 483 -4.65 24.80 6.67
N PRO A 484 -5.19 24.02 7.64
CA PRO A 484 -4.75 22.66 7.81
C PRO A 484 -5.03 21.90 6.51
N SER A 485 -3.99 21.33 5.90
CA SER A 485 -4.13 20.43 4.75
C SER A 485 -4.75 19.12 5.20
N LEU A 486 -6.04 19.09 5.40
CA LEU A 486 -6.77 17.84 5.40
C LEU A 486 -6.97 17.52 3.92
N GLY A 487 -6.33 16.49 3.40
CA GLY A 487 -6.33 16.15 1.98
C GLY A 487 -7.73 16.19 1.37
N ASP A 488 -7.82 16.60 0.10
CA ASP A 488 -9.08 16.91 -0.58
C ASP A 488 -10.05 15.72 -0.61
N GLN A 489 -9.57 14.49 -0.60
CA GLN A 489 -10.34 13.27 -0.34
C GLN A 489 -9.48 12.28 0.43
N VAL A 490 -10.02 11.77 1.50
CA VAL A 490 -9.35 10.74 2.32
C VAL A 490 -10.21 9.49 2.32
N ARG A 491 -9.54 8.36 2.17
CA ARG A 491 -10.19 7.05 2.30
C ARG A 491 -10.19 6.62 3.77
N PRO A 492 -11.17 5.80 4.18
CA PRO A 492 -11.11 5.17 5.48
C PRO A 492 -9.81 4.35 5.66
N GLY A 493 -9.25 4.41 6.85
CA GLY A 493 -7.97 3.77 7.17
C GLY A 493 -7.17 4.60 8.17
N VAL A 494 -5.86 4.43 8.17
CA VAL A 494 -4.95 5.27 8.95
C VAL A 494 -4.63 6.52 8.16
N VAL A 495 -5.09 7.66 8.66
CA VAL A 495 -4.96 8.95 8.01
C VAL A 495 -3.94 9.79 8.75
N SER A 496 -3.01 10.38 7.99
CA SER A 496 -2.10 11.39 8.52
C SER A 496 -2.81 12.73 8.59
N LEU A 497 -2.83 13.31 9.77
CA LEU A 497 -3.37 14.62 10.04
C LEU A 497 -2.25 15.63 10.21
N ASP A 498 -2.55 16.86 9.92
CA ASP A 498 -1.63 17.96 10.22
C ASP A 498 -1.31 18.05 11.71
N ALA A 499 -0.08 18.44 12.05
CA ALA A 499 0.38 18.60 13.42
C ALA A 499 -0.49 19.58 14.24
N VAL A 500 -1.12 20.53 13.56
CA VAL A 500 -2.01 21.55 14.17
C VAL A 500 -3.34 20.96 14.64
N VAL A 501 -3.81 19.85 14.09
CA VAL A 501 -5.09 19.25 14.47
C VAL A 501 -5.01 18.67 15.87
N SER A 502 -5.68 19.31 16.83
CA SER A 502 -5.72 18.89 18.24
C SER A 502 -6.92 18.00 18.56
N ARG A 503 -7.98 18.10 17.78
CA ARG A 503 -9.22 17.34 17.97
C ARG A 503 -9.79 16.92 16.62
N LEU A 504 -10.20 15.66 16.52
CA LEU A 504 -10.97 15.12 15.41
C LEU A 504 -12.29 14.56 15.93
N THR A 505 -13.40 14.95 15.31
CA THR A 505 -14.75 14.50 15.69
C THR A 505 -15.37 13.75 14.52
N SER A 506 -15.89 12.55 14.77
CA SER A 506 -16.53 11.70 13.76
C SER A 506 -17.87 12.25 13.28
N PRO A 507 -18.44 11.74 12.18
CA PRO A 507 -19.76 12.12 11.68
C PRO A 507 -20.87 11.95 12.73
N GLU A 508 -20.73 10.97 13.66
CA GLU A 508 -21.67 10.71 14.75
C GLU A 508 -21.42 11.61 16.00
N GLY A 509 -20.51 12.57 15.91
CA GLY A 509 -20.17 13.48 17.00
C GLY A 509 -19.26 12.89 18.09
N ARG A 510 -18.67 11.70 17.86
CA ARG A 510 -17.72 11.07 18.80
C ARG A 510 -16.30 11.59 18.56
N ARG A 511 -15.53 11.73 19.63
CA ARG A 511 -14.11 12.07 19.52
C ARG A 511 -13.34 10.87 18.97
N VAL A 512 -12.51 11.12 17.95
CA VAL A 512 -11.58 10.15 17.38
C VAL A 512 -10.23 10.29 18.07
N ASP A 513 -9.63 9.16 18.43
CA ASP A 513 -8.30 9.16 19.04
C ASP A 513 -7.24 9.51 17.98
N VAL A 514 -6.41 10.49 18.33
CA VAL A 514 -5.29 10.96 17.50
C VAL A 514 -4.00 10.57 18.19
N THR A 515 -3.21 9.74 17.56
CA THR A 515 -1.90 9.29 18.05
C THR A 515 -0.80 10.14 17.41
N THR A 516 0.15 10.62 18.22
CA THR A 516 1.31 11.37 17.73
C THR A 516 2.46 10.41 17.49
N PHE A 517 3.01 10.41 16.29
CA PHE A 517 4.19 9.65 15.91
C PHE A 517 5.24 10.60 15.31
N GLY A 518 6.22 11.01 16.11
CA GLY A 518 7.17 12.06 15.72
C GLY A 518 6.49 13.39 15.45
N ALA A 519 6.65 13.93 14.25
CA ALA A 519 5.98 15.16 13.81
C ALA A 519 4.60 14.91 13.18
N MET A 520 4.21 13.64 12.97
CA MET A 520 2.93 13.29 12.35
C MET A 520 1.87 12.96 13.41
N ARG A 521 0.64 13.31 13.11
CA ARG A 521 -0.54 12.87 13.85
C ARG A 521 -1.31 11.88 13.00
N LEU A 522 -1.63 10.75 13.59
CA LEU A 522 -2.34 9.67 12.91
C LEU A 522 -3.70 9.47 13.58
N ALA A 523 -4.73 9.37 12.79
CA ALA A 523 -6.06 8.97 13.24
C ALA A 523 -6.52 7.76 12.44
N ARG A 524 -7.18 6.82 13.13
CA ARG A 524 -7.83 5.70 12.47
C ARG A 524 -9.27 6.05 12.18
N ILE A 525 -9.62 6.10 10.90
CA ILE A 525 -10.95 6.41 10.39
C ILE A 525 -11.58 5.13 9.88
N THR A 526 -12.69 4.73 10.51
CA THR A 526 -13.37 3.45 10.21
C THR A 526 -14.72 3.62 9.54
N THR A 527 -15.26 4.85 9.49
CA THR A 527 -16.57 5.12 8.89
C THR A 527 -16.44 6.26 7.86
N PRO A 528 -17.10 6.17 6.71
CA PRO A 528 -17.16 7.29 5.78
C PRO A 528 -18.04 8.42 6.34
N GLY A 529 -17.80 9.61 5.86
CA GLY A 529 -18.56 10.80 6.25
C GLY A 529 -17.68 12.01 6.53
N LEU A 530 -18.27 13.07 7.09
CA LEU A 530 -17.60 14.32 7.34
C LEU A 530 -17.07 14.37 8.77
N TYR A 531 -15.76 14.39 8.93
CA TYR A 531 -15.06 14.56 10.21
C TYR A 531 -14.71 16.02 10.41
N LEU A 532 -14.97 16.55 11.61
CA LEU A 532 -14.62 17.92 11.97
C LEU A 532 -13.27 17.92 12.70
N ALA A 533 -12.32 18.66 12.15
CA ALA A 533 -10.99 18.85 12.71
C ALA A 533 -10.86 20.25 13.30
N GLU A 534 -10.36 20.32 14.54
CA GLU A 534 -10.13 21.58 15.26
C GLU A 534 -8.67 21.64 15.71
N GLY A 535 -8.02 22.78 15.53
CA GLY A 535 -6.65 23.02 15.96
C GLY A 535 -6.12 24.38 15.52
N GLY A 536 -5.19 24.96 16.29
CA GLY A 536 -4.61 26.28 15.97
C GLY A 536 -5.61 27.43 15.85
N GLY A 537 -6.79 27.32 16.49
CA GLY A 537 -7.86 28.32 16.38
C GLY A 537 -8.70 28.22 15.11
N MET A 538 -8.46 27.22 14.27
CA MET A 538 -9.18 26.98 13.01
C MET A 538 -10.08 25.75 13.11
N ARG A 539 -11.16 25.77 12.33
CA ARG A 539 -12.04 24.63 12.08
C ARG A 539 -11.94 24.24 10.61
N SER A 540 -11.76 22.97 10.36
CA SER A 540 -11.74 22.38 9.03
C SER A 540 -12.53 21.09 9.05
N ALA A 541 -12.80 20.54 7.89
CA ALA A 541 -13.48 19.26 7.80
C ALA A 541 -12.72 18.33 6.85
N LEU A 542 -12.69 17.06 7.22
CA LEU A 542 -12.12 15.98 6.43
C LEU A 542 -13.28 15.19 5.84
N ALA A 543 -13.41 15.21 4.53
CA ALA A 543 -14.38 14.40 3.81
C ALA A 543 -13.80 13.01 3.53
N VAL A 544 -14.46 11.99 4.05
CA VAL A 544 -14.05 10.59 3.90
C VAL A 544 -15.08 9.88 3.04
N ASN A 545 -14.70 9.55 1.82
CA ASN A 545 -15.54 8.88 0.83
C ASN A 545 -14.95 7.51 0.48
N VAL A 546 -15.79 6.58 0.06
CA VAL A 546 -15.41 5.19 -0.20
C VAL A 546 -15.27 4.89 -1.69
N GLY A 547 -16.09 5.54 -2.53
CA GLY A 547 -16.16 5.21 -3.95
C GLY A 547 -14.83 5.41 -4.67
N ASP A 548 -14.34 4.33 -5.25
CA ASP A 548 -13.19 4.32 -6.16
C ASP A 548 -13.23 3.10 -7.09
N PRO A 549 -12.48 3.09 -8.21
CA PRO A 549 -12.52 1.98 -9.16
C PRO A 549 -12.12 0.62 -8.58
N GLN A 550 -11.33 0.57 -7.51
CA GLN A 550 -10.91 -0.71 -6.91
C GLN A 550 -12.00 -1.30 -6.01
N VAL A 551 -12.62 -0.47 -5.18
CA VAL A 551 -13.68 -0.87 -4.25
C VAL A 551 -15.01 -1.05 -4.96
N SER A 552 -15.37 -0.10 -5.82
CA SER A 552 -16.71 -0.01 -6.43
C SER A 552 -16.91 -0.95 -7.61
N ASN A 553 -15.83 -1.44 -8.25
CA ASN A 553 -15.94 -2.43 -9.32
C ASN A 553 -16.18 -3.84 -8.75
N VAL A 554 -17.38 -4.10 -8.28
CA VAL A 554 -17.78 -5.39 -7.71
C VAL A 554 -18.22 -6.41 -8.78
N GLU A 555 -18.17 -6.07 -10.05
CA GLU A 555 -18.44 -6.97 -11.19
C GLU A 555 -17.20 -7.70 -11.71
N ARG A 556 -16.01 -7.38 -11.24
CA ARG A 556 -14.77 -7.99 -11.74
C ARG A 556 -14.67 -9.47 -11.42
N THR A 557 -14.15 -10.25 -12.38
CA THR A 557 -14.02 -11.71 -12.34
C THR A 557 -12.60 -12.22 -12.11
N SER A 558 -11.63 -11.33 -11.90
CA SER A 558 -10.19 -11.67 -11.85
C SER A 558 -9.75 -12.59 -10.69
N LEU A 559 -10.60 -12.76 -9.68
CA LEU A 559 -10.29 -13.56 -8.49
C LEU A 559 -10.00 -15.03 -8.82
N THR A 560 -10.75 -15.63 -9.74
CA THR A 560 -10.67 -17.07 -10.05
C THR A 560 -9.34 -17.47 -10.69
N ALA A 561 -8.74 -16.59 -11.49
CA ALA A 561 -7.44 -16.86 -12.13
C ALA A 561 -6.26 -16.73 -11.15
N GLN A 562 -6.33 -15.77 -10.21
CA GLN A 562 -5.30 -15.57 -9.18
C GLN A 562 -5.31 -16.67 -8.12
N THR A 563 -6.50 -17.13 -7.67
CA THR A 563 -6.61 -18.17 -6.66
C THR A 563 -6.12 -19.53 -7.13
N LEU A 564 -6.31 -19.87 -8.40
CA LEU A 564 -5.85 -21.15 -8.97
C LEU A 564 -4.33 -21.18 -9.17
N SER A 565 -3.70 -20.08 -9.59
CA SER A 565 -2.25 -20.00 -9.76
C SER A 565 -1.50 -20.02 -8.43
N ASP A 566 -2.08 -19.41 -7.37
CA ASP A 566 -1.46 -19.30 -6.06
C ASP A 566 -1.56 -20.59 -5.24
N THR A 567 -2.62 -21.37 -5.40
CA THR A 567 -2.72 -22.68 -4.77
C THR A 567 -1.65 -23.66 -5.31
N ALA A 568 -1.30 -23.54 -6.58
CA ALA A 568 -0.22 -24.32 -7.19
C ALA A 568 1.16 -23.88 -6.70
N ALA A 569 1.38 -22.58 -6.47
CA ALA A 569 2.65 -22.04 -5.97
C ALA A 569 2.88 -22.34 -4.47
N ALA A 570 1.81 -22.33 -3.65
CA ALA A 570 1.88 -22.63 -2.21
C ALA A 570 2.19 -24.12 -1.93
N GLN A 571 1.96 -25.02 -2.89
CA GLN A 571 2.35 -26.43 -2.77
C GLN A 571 3.85 -26.68 -2.97
N ALA A 572 4.64 -25.65 -3.33
CA ALA A 572 6.04 -25.80 -3.71
C ALA A 572 7.05 -25.57 -2.56
N ASN A 573 6.62 -25.32 -1.33
CA ASN A 573 7.52 -24.98 -0.23
C ASN A 573 7.77 -26.16 0.71
N ASP A 574 8.66 -26.98 0.40
CA ASP A 574 9.78 -27.64 1.06
C ASP A 574 10.27 -28.79 0.16
N PRO A 575 11.08 -28.52 -0.84
CA PRO A 575 11.45 -29.54 -1.81
C PRO A 575 12.47 -30.48 -1.17
N TRP A 576 12.09 -31.73 -0.96
CA TRP A 576 13.03 -32.80 -0.59
C TRP A 576 14.00 -33.16 -1.71
N TRP A 577 13.80 -32.64 -2.92
CA TRP A 577 14.62 -32.96 -4.08
C TRP A 577 16.12 -32.66 -3.87
N PRO A 578 16.57 -31.56 -3.18
CA PRO A 578 17.99 -31.33 -2.97
C PRO A 578 18.61 -32.41 -2.07
N THR A 579 17.87 -32.83 -1.03
CA THR A 579 18.30 -33.90 -0.10
C THR A 579 18.39 -35.24 -0.82
N LEU A 580 17.42 -35.54 -1.69
CA LEU A 580 17.42 -36.78 -2.50
C LEU A 580 18.58 -36.81 -3.49
N ILE A 581 18.90 -35.68 -4.12
CA ILE A 581 20.07 -35.56 -5.01
C ILE A 581 21.36 -35.74 -4.22
N ALA A 582 21.49 -35.13 -3.03
CA ALA A 582 22.67 -35.27 -2.19
C ALA A 582 22.89 -36.73 -1.77
N ILE A 583 21.82 -37.44 -1.38
CA ILE A 583 21.88 -38.89 -1.07
C ILE A 583 22.28 -39.71 -2.30
N ALA A 584 21.68 -39.44 -3.48
CA ALA A 584 22.03 -40.13 -4.72
C ALA A 584 23.49 -39.94 -5.09
N PHE A 585 24.01 -38.72 -4.93
CA PHE A 585 25.39 -38.37 -5.17
C PHE A 585 26.35 -39.10 -4.20
N ALA A 586 25.99 -39.14 -2.90
CA ALA A 586 26.75 -39.87 -1.89
C ALA A 586 26.80 -41.38 -2.22
N CYS A 587 25.68 -41.99 -2.64
CA CYS A 587 25.63 -43.38 -3.08
C CYS A 587 26.53 -43.61 -4.30
N ALA A 588 26.49 -42.72 -5.28
CA ALA A 588 27.34 -42.81 -6.47
C ALA A 588 28.84 -42.67 -6.14
N LEU A 589 29.21 -41.81 -5.18
CA LEU A 589 30.59 -41.69 -4.70
C LEU A 589 31.08 -42.97 -3.99
N VAL A 590 30.21 -43.58 -3.17
CA VAL A 590 30.53 -44.85 -2.51
C VAL A 590 30.72 -45.95 -3.55
N GLU A 591 29.85 -46.03 -4.55
CA GLU A 591 29.98 -47.01 -5.64
C GLU A 591 31.29 -46.81 -6.44
N TRP A 592 31.60 -45.56 -6.82
CA TRP A 592 32.85 -45.22 -7.50
C TRP A 592 34.06 -45.60 -6.67
N TRP A 593 34.06 -45.31 -5.32
CA TRP A 593 35.15 -45.68 -4.43
C TRP A 593 35.32 -47.18 -4.29
N THR A 594 34.22 -47.96 -4.13
CA THR A 594 34.25 -49.44 -4.08
C THR A 594 34.67 -50.05 -5.39
N TRP A 595 34.23 -49.48 -6.52
CA TRP A 595 34.70 -49.89 -7.86
C TRP A 595 36.22 -49.65 -8.03
N ARG A 596 36.73 -48.49 -7.62
CA ARG A 596 38.17 -48.17 -7.68
C ARG A 596 39.01 -49.12 -6.83
N ARG A 597 38.47 -49.60 -5.73
CA ARG A 597 39.11 -50.61 -4.86
C ARG A 597 38.87 -52.06 -5.30
N ARG A 598 38.21 -52.28 -6.43
CA ARG A 598 37.81 -53.59 -6.95
C ARG A 598 36.93 -54.41 -5.99
N ILE A 599 36.18 -53.75 -5.09
CA ILE A 599 35.24 -54.38 -4.16
C ILE A 599 33.91 -54.64 -4.87
N THR A 600 33.46 -53.72 -5.75
CA THR A 600 32.30 -53.86 -6.67
C THR A 600 32.77 -53.95 -8.12
N VAL A 601 31.89 -54.36 -9.04
CA VAL A 601 32.21 -54.59 -10.49
C VAL A 601 31.69 -53.39 -11.29
#